data_4e9864d5e8912eef2267764d10077c19
#
_entry.id   4e9864d5e8912eef2267764d10077c19
#
_cell.length_a   1.000
_cell.length_b   1.000
_cell.length_c   1.000
_cell.angle_alpha   90.00
_cell.angle_beta   90.00
_cell.angle_gamma   90.00
#
_symmetry.space_group_name_H-M   'P 1'
#
loop_
_entity.id
_entity.type
_entity.pdbx_description
1 polymer ?
#
loop_
_entity_poly.entity_id
_entity_poly.type
_entity_poly.pdbx_seq_one_letter_code
_entity_poly.pdbx_strand_id
1 'polypeptide(L)'
;MSDQEHLKRLRHHVEAALEYSGGTHNFDDVAEMVQDHRLQLWPAKDSVVLTEIIVYPRLKNLHYFLAGGDLDELSRMRPLIESWGKSIGC
;
A
#
# COMPACT_ATOMS: atom_id res chain seq x y z
N MET A 1 14.21 -8.90 -4.18
CA MET A 1 14.24 -7.58 -3.52
C MET A 1 13.24 -7.61 -2.37
N SER A 2 13.63 -7.15 -1.18
CA SER A 2 12.76 -7.15 -0.02
C SER A 2 11.78 -5.97 -0.04
N ASP A 3 10.73 -6.06 0.80
CA ASP A 3 9.77 -4.95 0.94
C ASP A 3 10.46 -3.67 1.38
N GLN A 4 11.42 -3.74 2.29
CA GLN A 4 12.14 -2.57 2.77
C GLN A 4 12.99 -1.94 1.66
N GLU A 5 13.57 -2.73 0.78
CA GLU A 5 14.31 -2.23 -0.38
C GLU A 5 13.38 -1.54 -1.37
N HIS A 6 12.20 -2.09 -1.63
CA HIS A 6 11.18 -1.46 -2.47
C HIS A 6 10.70 -0.15 -1.87
N LEU A 7 10.45 -0.12 -0.57
CA LEU A 7 10.05 1.11 0.13
C LEU A 7 11.12 2.18 0.00
N LYS A 8 12.37 1.82 0.17
CA LYS A 8 13.49 2.76 0.06
C LYS A 8 13.58 3.34 -1.35
N ARG A 9 13.44 2.48 -2.37
CA ARG A 9 13.46 2.88 -3.77
C ARG A 9 12.29 3.81 -4.12
N LEU A 10 11.13 3.56 -3.55
CA LEU A 10 9.90 4.28 -3.84
C LEU A 10 9.55 5.33 -2.77
N ARG A 11 10.47 5.65 -1.90
CA ARG A 11 10.26 6.57 -0.78
C ARG A 11 9.65 7.90 -1.20
N HIS A 12 10.11 8.47 -2.31
CA HIS A 12 9.61 9.75 -2.79
C HIS A 12 8.12 9.71 -3.13
N HIS A 13 7.63 8.59 -3.65
CA HIS A 13 6.19 8.41 -3.94
C HIS A 13 5.39 8.25 -2.65
N VAL A 14 5.93 7.52 -1.68
CA VAL A 14 5.27 7.34 -0.38
C VAL A 14 5.18 8.68 0.35
N GLU A 15 6.27 9.43 0.40
CA GLU A 15 6.28 10.72 1.08
C GLU A 15 5.35 11.74 0.41
N ALA A 16 5.32 11.77 -0.93
CA ALA A 16 4.42 12.66 -1.66
C ALA A 16 2.94 12.33 -1.34
N ALA A 17 2.60 11.06 -1.29
CA ALA A 17 1.24 10.64 -0.95
C ALA A 17 0.89 10.93 0.51
N LEU A 18 1.86 10.80 1.42
CA LEU A 18 1.65 11.11 2.84
C LEU A 18 1.34 12.59 3.09
N GLU A 19 1.85 13.48 2.25
CA GLU A 19 1.54 14.91 2.35
C GLU A 19 0.04 15.19 2.22
N TYR A 20 -0.68 14.35 1.47
CA TYR A 20 -2.13 14.50 1.29
C TYR A 20 -2.94 13.83 2.39
N SER A 21 -2.32 13.07 3.28
CA SER A 21 -3.02 12.31 4.32
C SER A 21 -3.25 13.10 5.62
N GLY A 22 -2.87 14.37 5.66
CA GLY A 22 -3.07 15.22 6.83
C GLY A 22 -2.06 15.04 7.95
N GLY A 23 -0.91 14.43 7.66
CA GLY A 23 0.19 14.32 8.62
C GLY A 23 0.01 13.28 9.72
N THR A 24 -0.87 12.30 9.52
CA THR A 24 -1.12 11.26 10.50
C THR A 24 0.00 10.23 10.62
N HIS A 25 0.79 10.08 9.54
CA HIS A 25 1.90 9.11 9.48
C HIS A 25 3.08 9.72 8.76
N ASN A 26 4.28 9.30 9.13
CA ASN A 26 5.49 9.61 8.37
C ASN A 26 6.01 8.35 7.68
N PHE A 27 7.10 8.48 6.90
CA PHE A 27 7.66 7.34 6.17
C PHE A 27 8.10 6.21 7.11
N ASP A 28 8.70 6.55 8.25
CA ASP A 28 9.18 5.55 9.21
C ASP A 28 8.02 4.75 9.80
N ASP A 29 6.88 5.41 10.05
CA ASP A 29 5.67 4.75 10.52
C ASP A 29 5.18 3.71 9.48
N VAL A 30 5.17 4.09 8.21
CA VAL A 30 4.76 3.20 7.12
C VAL A 30 5.71 2.01 7.02
N ALA A 31 7.01 2.25 7.07
CA ALA A 31 8.01 1.19 6.99
C ALA A 31 7.85 0.17 8.13
N GLU A 32 7.58 0.67 9.34
CA GLU A 32 7.31 -0.18 10.50
C GLU A 32 6.04 -1.02 10.32
N MET A 33 4.98 -0.39 9.83
CA MET A 33 3.71 -1.10 9.59
C MET A 33 3.86 -2.21 8.53
N VAL A 34 4.66 -1.98 7.51
CA VAL A 34 4.97 -3.02 6.52
C VAL A 34 5.78 -4.15 7.15
N GLN A 35 6.78 -3.81 7.94
CA GLN A 35 7.62 -4.82 8.63
C GLN A 35 6.80 -5.68 9.58
N ASP A 36 5.82 -5.08 10.27
CA ASP A 36 4.94 -5.77 11.21
C ASP A 36 3.77 -6.50 10.52
N HIS A 37 3.76 -6.53 9.19
CA HIS A 37 2.70 -7.16 8.38
C HIS A 37 1.30 -6.57 8.61
N ARG A 38 1.24 -5.30 9.04
CA ARG A 38 -0.03 -4.56 9.17
C ARG A 38 -0.46 -3.94 7.85
N LEU A 39 0.49 -3.70 6.94
CA LEU A 39 0.22 -3.22 5.59
C LEU A 39 0.82 -4.19 4.59
N GLN A 40 0.16 -4.33 3.44
CA GLN A 40 0.68 -5.05 2.29
C GLN A 40 1.29 -4.03 1.34
N LEU A 41 2.50 -4.31 0.90
CA LEU A 41 3.22 -3.47 -0.06
C LEU A 41 3.07 -4.04 -1.47
N TRP A 42 2.66 -3.19 -2.40
CA TRP A 42 2.53 -3.51 -3.81
C TRP A 42 3.46 -2.58 -4.60
N PRO A 43 4.71 -2.98 -4.81
CA PRO A 43 5.65 -2.13 -5.55
C PRO A 43 5.54 -2.36 -7.06
N ALA A 44 5.72 -1.28 -7.81
CA ALA A 44 5.83 -1.35 -9.26
C ALA A 44 7.07 -0.57 -9.69
N LYS A 45 7.27 -0.38 -10.98
CA LYS A 45 8.46 0.31 -11.48
C LYS A 45 8.54 1.75 -10.97
N ASP A 46 7.47 2.51 -11.13
CA ASP A 46 7.40 3.92 -10.75
C ASP A 46 6.19 4.22 -9.88
N SER A 47 5.67 3.23 -9.16
CA SER A 47 4.46 3.39 -8.36
C SER A 47 4.51 2.48 -7.16
N VAL A 48 3.71 2.82 -6.16
CA VAL A 48 3.57 2.02 -4.95
C VAL A 48 2.12 2.11 -4.47
N VAL A 49 1.60 0.98 -4.02
CA VAL A 49 0.30 0.90 -3.34
C VAL A 49 0.51 0.21 -2.01
N LEU A 50 -0.12 0.73 -0.99
CA LEU A 50 -0.15 0.12 0.34
C LEU A 50 -1.60 -0.16 0.68
N THR A 51 -1.86 -1.38 1.08
CA THR A 51 -3.21 -1.82 1.46
C THR A 51 -3.20 -2.36 2.87
N GLU A 52 -4.38 -2.38 3.49
CA GLU A 52 -4.58 -3.04 4.77
C GLU A 52 -5.85 -3.86 4.74
N ILE A 53 -5.86 -4.93 5.52
CA ILE A 53 -7.05 -5.76 5.68
C ILE A 53 -7.72 -5.38 6.99
N ILE A 54 -8.95 -4.89 6.91
CA ILE A 54 -9.74 -4.54 8.08
C ILE A 54 -10.73 -5.66 8.31
N VAL A 55 -10.61 -6.32 9.48
CA VAL A 55 -11.46 -7.45 9.82
C VAL A 55 -12.56 -6.97 10.77
N TYR A 56 -13.81 -7.12 10.32
CA TYR A 56 -14.99 -6.88 11.15
C TYR A 56 -15.59 -8.24 11.55
N PRO A 57 -16.49 -8.28 12.55
CA PRO A 57 -17.07 -9.57 12.99
C PRO A 57 -17.72 -10.39 11.89
N ARG A 58 -18.23 -9.75 10.84
CA ARG A 58 -18.99 -10.43 9.77
C ARG A 58 -18.38 -10.29 8.38
N LEU A 59 -17.30 -9.50 8.23
CA LEU A 59 -16.70 -9.30 6.91
C LEU A 59 -15.26 -8.82 7.03
N LYS A 60 -14.53 -8.96 5.93
CA LYS A 60 -13.21 -8.38 5.75
C LYS A 60 -13.26 -7.35 4.64
N ASN A 61 -12.55 -6.25 4.81
CA ASN A 61 -12.40 -5.23 3.79
C ASN A 61 -10.95 -5.06 3.39
N LEU A 62 -10.72 -4.97 2.10
CA LEU A 62 -9.45 -4.51 1.56
C LEU A 62 -9.51 -2.98 1.49
N HIS A 63 -8.64 -2.32 2.22
CA HIS A 63 -8.60 -0.86 2.27
C HIS A 63 -7.30 -0.35 1.64
N TYR A 64 -7.42 0.57 0.69
CA TYR A 64 -6.27 1.25 0.12
C TYR A 64 -5.81 2.31 1.12
N PHE A 65 -4.67 2.04 1.76
CA PHE A 65 -4.10 2.96 2.74
C PHE A 65 -3.46 4.15 2.05
N LEU A 66 -2.70 3.89 0.96
CA LEU A 66 -1.93 4.90 0.27
C LEU A 66 -1.58 4.40 -1.13
N ALA A 67 -1.56 5.31 -2.09
CA ALA A 67 -1.12 5.02 -3.45
C ALA A 67 -0.40 6.24 -4.01
N GLY A 68 0.72 6.02 -4.69
CA GLY A 68 1.49 7.11 -5.30
C GLY A 68 2.26 6.63 -6.51
N GLY A 69 2.49 7.53 -7.44
CA GLY A 69 3.28 7.29 -8.64
C GLY A 69 2.51 7.52 -9.92
N ASP A 70 2.81 6.72 -10.96
CA ASP A 70 2.23 6.83 -12.29
C ASP A 70 0.78 6.33 -12.30
N LEU A 71 -0.15 7.18 -12.76
CA LEU A 71 -1.58 6.84 -12.78
C LEU A 71 -1.92 5.64 -13.67
N ASP A 72 -1.28 5.53 -14.83
CA ASP A 72 -1.52 4.39 -15.73
C ASP A 72 -1.06 3.08 -15.08
N GLU A 73 0.09 3.11 -14.42
CA GLU A 73 0.62 1.97 -13.70
C GLU A 73 -0.28 1.59 -12.54
N LEU A 74 -0.74 2.56 -11.76
CA LEU A 74 -1.66 2.35 -10.64
C LEU A 74 -2.98 1.73 -11.13
N SER A 75 -3.50 2.20 -12.25
CA SER A 75 -4.72 1.66 -12.84
C SER A 75 -4.58 0.19 -13.23
N ARG A 76 -3.39 -0.21 -13.73
CA ARG A 76 -3.11 -1.60 -14.08
C ARG A 76 -2.91 -2.49 -12.85
N MET A 77 -2.42 -1.92 -11.76
CA MET A 77 -2.21 -2.65 -10.50
C MET A 77 -3.52 -2.98 -9.80
N ARG A 78 -4.50 -2.11 -9.89
CA ARG A 78 -5.76 -2.22 -9.15
C ARG A 78 -6.48 -3.55 -9.33
N PRO A 79 -6.70 -4.08 -10.55
CA PRO A 79 -7.37 -5.38 -10.70
C PRO A 79 -6.62 -6.52 -10.04
N LEU A 80 -5.28 -6.47 -10.04
CA LEU A 80 -4.45 -7.51 -9.42
C LEU A 80 -4.60 -7.49 -7.90
N ILE A 81 -4.60 -6.30 -7.32
CA ILE A 81 -4.75 -6.12 -5.87
C ILE A 81 -6.14 -6.57 -5.44
N GLU A 82 -7.18 -6.18 -6.17
CA GLU A 82 -8.56 -6.54 -5.86
C GLU A 82 -8.79 -8.05 -6.03
N SER A 83 -8.18 -8.67 -7.04
CA SER A 83 -8.23 -10.12 -7.21
C SER A 83 -7.64 -10.86 -6.02
N TRP A 84 -6.50 -10.38 -5.54
CA TRP A 84 -5.88 -10.94 -4.34
C TRP A 84 -6.80 -10.78 -3.11
N GLY A 85 -7.39 -9.60 -2.94
CA GLY A 85 -8.33 -9.35 -1.85
C GLY A 85 -9.48 -10.33 -1.84
N LYS A 86 -10.09 -10.58 -3.01
CA LYS A 86 -11.16 -11.56 -3.15
C LYS A 86 -10.69 -12.98 -2.80
N SER A 87 -9.46 -13.32 -3.16
CA SER A 87 -8.91 -14.66 -2.89
C SER A 87 -8.75 -14.95 -1.41
N ILE A 88 -8.64 -13.92 -0.57
CA ILE A 88 -8.50 -14.06 0.88
C ILE A 88 -9.79 -13.73 1.63
N GLY A 89 -10.90 -13.54 0.92
CA GLY A 89 -12.22 -13.37 1.53
C GLY A 89 -12.69 -11.94 1.73
N CYS A 90 -12.05 -10.97 1.06
CA CYS A 90 -12.51 -9.58 1.11
C CYS A 90 -13.68 -9.33 0.17
#